data_749c6f7b7a9b21ebb15248d37941be4f
#
_entry.id   749c6f7b7a9b21ebb15248d37941be4f
#
_cell.length_a   1.000
_cell.length_b   1.000
_cell.length_c   1.000
_cell.angle_alpha   90.00
_cell.angle_beta   90.00
_cell.angle_gamma   90.00
#
_symmetry.space_group_name_H-M   'P 1'
#
loop_
_entity.id
_entity.type
_entity.pdbx_description
1 polymer ?
#
loop_
_entity_poly.entity_id
_entity_poly.type
_entity_poly.pdbx_seq_one_letter_code
_entity_poly.pdbx_strand_id
1 'polypeptide(L)'
;MIKTDICDLLQIEYPIFQGGMAWLGTAELASAVSEAGGLGIIGAGHMPPDIFRNEIHKVKERTNKPFGCNIMLMSPFVKEVMQVVVEERVPVITTGAGNPGVYIPALKEIGTKVIPVVASVLLAKRLLRGGIDAIIAEGTESGGHVGDITTMALLPQVVDAVDVPVIAAGGIADGRGVAAAFALGAHAVQMGTRFVLSEECIAHENYKNAVLKAKDRSTVMTGLTTGHPVRIIENQLAHKYKNLEFSGGSKEELENLGAGTLRKAAIEGDVKEGSVMIGQIAGMLHDVKPCKEIITDIMTEAETVIKNLQTFGK
;
A
#
# COMPACT_ATOMS: atom_id res chain seq x y z
N MET A 1 2.21 -1.98 -24.59
CA MET A 1 2.59 -2.24 -23.15
C MET A 1 3.25 -0.98 -22.62
N ILE A 2 2.72 -0.41 -21.56
CA ILE A 2 3.25 0.80 -20.93
C ILE A 2 4.46 0.37 -20.08
N LYS A 3 5.65 0.93 -20.35
CA LYS A 3 6.86 0.79 -19.53
C LYS A 3 7.29 2.16 -19.05
N THR A 4 7.80 2.21 -17.84
CA THR A 4 8.31 3.41 -17.19
C THR A 4 9.67 3.12 -16.55
N ASP A 5 10.40 4.14 -16.12
CA ASP A 5 11.70 4.00 -15.47
C ASP A 5 11.67 3.10 -14.23
N ILE A 6 10.51 3.02 -13.55
CA ILE A 6 10.31 2.10 -12.42
C ILE A 6 10.41 0.63 -12.85
N CYS A 7 9.94 0.30 -14.05
CA CYS A 7 10.04 -1.08 -14.54
C CYS A 7 11.52 -1.51 -14.69
N ASP A 8 12.36 -0.62 -15.22
CA ASP A 8 13.79 -0.88 -15.39
C ASP A 8 14.52 -0.84 -14.04
N LEU A 9 14.19 0.11 -13.16
CA LEU A 9 14.79 0.24 -11.83
C LEU A 9 14.58 -1.02 -10.98
N LEU A 10 13.39 -1.62 -11.05
CA LEU A 10 12.98 -2.74 -10.19
C LEU A 10 12.94 -4.08 -10.92
N GLN A 11 13.22 -4.11 -12.24
CA GLN A 11 13.16 -5.30 -13.08
C GLN A 11 11.77 -5.99 -13.05
N ILE A 12 10.71 -5.18 -13.09
CA ILE A 12 9.31 -5.62 -13.18
C ILE A 12 8.73 -5.36 -14.58
N GLU A 13 7.70 -6.11 -14.95
CA GLU A 13 7.07 -6.01 -16.27
C GLU A 13 6.06 -4.87 -16.34
N TYR A 14 5.24 -4.73 -15.29
CA TYR A 14 4.18 -3.73 -15.20
C TYR A 14 4.44 -2.75 -14.05
N PRO A 15 4.21 -1.45 -14.26
CA PRO A 15 4.41 -0.42 -13.23
C PRO A 15 3.28 -0.44 -12.18
N ILE A 16 3.04 -1.60 -11.58
CA ILE A 16 2.01 -1.85 -10.57
C ILE A 16 2.64 -2.48 -9.34
N PHE A 17 2.37 -1.88 -8.17
CA PHE A 17 2.73 -2.41 -6.86
C PHE A 17 1.47 -2.87 -6.13
N GLN A 18 1.55 -4.03 -5.51
CA GLN A 18 0.61 -4.36 -4.45
C GLN A 18 1.14 -3.74 -3.15
N GLY A 19 0.35 -2.86 -2.54
CA GLY A 19 0.74 -2.14 -1.32
C GLY A 19 0.98 -3.08 -0.14
N GLY A 20 1.97 -2.74 0.69
CA GLY A 20 2.23 -3.48 1.92
C GLY A 20 1.05 -3.37 2.89
N MET A 21 0.37 -4.47 3.12
CA MET A 21 -0.81 -4.56 3.99
C MET A 21 -0.52 -5.51 5.14
N ALA A 22 -0.51 -4.99 6.37
CA ALA A 22 -0.33 -5.81 7.56
C ALA A 22 -1.39 -6.93 7.60
N TRP A 23 -0.97 -8.17 7.91
CA TRP A 23 -1.76 -9.40 7.91
C TRP A 23 -2.22 -9.92 6.55
N LEU A 24 -2.30 -9.09 5.52
CA LEU A 24 -2.84 -9.44 4.20
C LEU A 24 -1.77 -9.53 3.11
N GLY A 25 -0.72 -8.71 3.19
CA GLY A 25 0.45 -8.77 2.30
C GLY A 25 1.38 -9.88 2.73
N THR A 26 0.98 -11.13 2.53
CA THR A 26 1.75 -12.34 2.87
C THR A 26 2.55 -12.85 1.68
N ALA A 27 3.31 -13.90 1.89
CA ALA A 27 4.10 -14.53 0.83
C ALA A 27 3.23 -14.99 -0.35
N GLU A 28 2.01 -15.48 -0.06
CA GLU A 28 1.06 -15.94 -1.07
C GLU A 28 0.71 -14.82 -2.05
N LEU A 29 0.28 -13.68 -1.52
CA LEU A 29 -0.09 -12.52 -2.33
C LEU A 29 1.12 -11.90 -3.01
N ALA A 30 2.21 -11.68 -2.27
CA ALA A 30 3.40 -11.02 -2.80
C ALA A 30 4.03 -11.82 -3.96
N SER A 31 4.16 -13.15 -3.82
CA SER A 31 4.70 -13.99 -4.90
C SER A 31 3.80 -14.00 -6.13
N ALA A 32 2.47 -14.08 -5.96
CA ALA A 32 1.52 -14.07 -7.07
C ALA A 32 1.54 -12.76 -7.87
N VAL A 33 1.63 -11.62 -7.20
CA VAL A 33 1.77 -10.32 -7.86
C VAL A 33 3.10 -10.21 -8.59
N SER A 34 4.20 -10.68 -8.00
CA SER A 34 5.51 -10.68 -8.63
C SER A 34 5.54 -11.60 -9.87
N GLU A 35 4.97 -12.81 -9.79
CA GLU A 35 4.82 -13.71 -10.94
C GLU A 35 3.92 -13.12 -12.04
N ALA A 36 2.94 -12.31 -11.68
CA ALA A 36 2.08 -11.59 -12.62
C ALA A 36 2.78 -10.36 -13.26
N GLY A 37 4.03 -10.09 -12.92
CA GLY A 37 4.86 -9.02 -13.51
C GLY A 37 4.80 -7.67 -12.80
N GLY A 38 4.07 -7.55 -11.69
CA GLY A 38 4.08 -6.38 -10.80
C GLY A 38 5.14 -6.48 -9.71
N LEU A 39 5.10 -5.60 -8.72
CA LEU A 39 5.87 -5.71 -7.48
C LEU A 39 4.96 -6.15 -6.33
N GLY A 40 5.08 -7.42 -5.94
CA GLY A 40 4.43 -7.93 -4.73
C GLY A 40 5.19 -7.52 -3.47
N ILE A 41 4.49 -7.13 -2.41
CA ILE A 41 5.10 -6.57 -1.20
C ILE A 41 4.60 -7.28 0.05
N ILE A 42 5.50 -7.89 0.81
CA ILE A 42 5.21 -8.42 2.15
C ILE A 42 4.96 -7.25 3.11
N GLY A 43 3.84 -7.26 3.81
CA GLY A 43 3.53 -6.26 4.84
C GLY A 43 4.08 -6.69 6.20
N ALA A 44 5.30 -6.30 6.55
CA ALA A 44 5.90 -6.69 7.83
C ALA A 44 5.08 -6.20 9.05
N GLY A 45 4.51 -4.99 8.96
CA GLY A 45 3.68 -4.45 10.06
C GLY A 45 4.39 -4.53 11.40
N HIS A 46 3.82 -5.28 12.34
CA HIS A 46 4.40 -5.59 13.65
C HIS A 46 4.84 -7.07 13.77
N MET A 47 5.19 -7.70 12.63
CA MET A 47 5.67 -9.08 12.66
C MET A 47 6.96 -9.21 13.49
N PRO A 48 7.08 -10.24 14.34
CA PRO A 48 8.36 -10.65 14.88
C PRO A 48 9.36 -11.03 13.77
N PRO A 49 10.66 -10.83 13.97
CA PRO A 49 11.69 -11.05 12.95
C PRO A 49 11.68 -12.46 12.36
N ASP A 50 11.45 -13.48 13.19
CA ASP A 50 11.42 -14.88 12.73
C ASP A 50 10.25 -15.16 11.78
N ILE A 51 9.07 -14.63 12.08
CA ILE A 51 7.88 -14.75 11.23
C ILE A 51 8.13 -14.01 9.92
N PHE A 52 8.69 -12.80 9.99
CA PHE A 52 9.02 -12.00 8.82
C PHE A 52 10.04 -12.72 7.90
N ARG A 53 11.10 -13.30 8.47
CA ARG A 53 12.09 -14.11 7.73
C ARG A 53 11.43 -15.29 7.03
N ASN A 54 10.54 -15.98 7.72
CA ASN A 54 9.82 -17.11 7.14
C ASN A 54 8.95 -16.70 5.94
N GLU A 55 8.28 -15.53 6.00
CA GLU A 55 7.54 -15.00 4.86
C GLU A 55 8.46 -14.69 3.67
N ILE A 56 9.65 -14.14 3.90
CA ILE A 56 10.65 -13.91 2.83
C ILE A 56 11.07 -15.24 2.19
N HIS A 57 11.36 -16.26 3.00
CA HIS A 57 11.74 -17.59 2.49
C HIS A 57 10.64 -18.19 1.62
N LYS A 58 9.39 -18.14 2.09
CA LYS A 58 8.23 -18.60 1.31
C LYS A 58 8.09 -17.89 -0.04
N VAL A 59 8.36 -16.57 -0.11
CA VAL A 59 8.36 -15.87 -1.41
C VAL A 59 9.47 -16.41 -2.30
N LYS A 60 10.70 -16.54 -1.79
CA LYS A 60 11.86 -17.06 -2.54
C LYS A 60 11.66 -18.49 -3.05
N GLU A 61 10.89 -19.31 -2.35
CA GLU A 61 10.49 -20.66 -2.78
C GLU A 61 9.46 -20.65 -3.92
N ARG A 62 8.61 -19.62 -3.97
CA ARG A 62 7.49 -19.51 -4.92
C ARG A 62 7.84 -18.76 -6.20
N THR A 63 8.81 -17.84 -6.15
CA THR A 63 9.16 -17.00 -7.29
C THR A 63 10.63 -16.59 -7.29
N ASN A 64 11.18 -16.46 -8.50
CA ASN A 64 12.48 -15.82 -8.74
C ASN A 64 12.35 -14.34 -9.18
N LYS A 65 11.13 -13.82 -9.23
CA LYS A 65 10.86 -12.44 -9.62
C LYS A 65 11.14 -11.48 -8.47
N PRO A 66 11.42 -10.20 -8.75
CA PRO A 66 11.59 -9.19 -7.71
C PRO A 66 10.35 -9.06 -6.82
N PHE A 67 10.57 -8.90 -5.53
CA PHE A 67 9.53 -8.61 -4.54
C PHE A 67 10.03 -7.55 -3.57
N GLY A 68 9.11 -6.96 -2.82
CA GLY A 68 9.42 -5.98 -1.79
C GLY A 68 8.93 -6.39 -0.41
N CYS A 69 9.39 -5.62 0.59
CA CYS A 69 8.86 -5.68 1.94
C CYS A 69 8.51 -4.26 2.43
N ASN A 70 7.35 -4.11 3.03
CA ASN A 70 6.94 -2.86 3.66
C ASN A 70 7.30 -2.88 5.15
N ILE A 71 8.11 -1.92 5.58
CA ILE A 71 8.58 -1.80 6.96
C ILE A 71 7.93 -0.59 7.62
N MET A 72 7.18 -0.82 8.70
CA MET A 72 6.67 0.24 9.56
C MET A 72 7.77 0.69 10.51
N LEU A 73 8.28 1.91 10.33
CA LEU A 73 9.43 2.40 11.12
C LEU A 73 9.10 2.69 12.59
N MET A 74 7.82 2.73 12.97
CA MET A 74 7.36 2.80 14.35
C MET A 74 7.19 1.41 15.01
N SER A 75 7.44 0.32 14.29
CA SER A 75 7.36 -1.02 14.85
C SER A 75 8.39 -1.22 15.97
N PRO A 76 8.02 -1.89 17.09
CA PRO A 76 8.99 -2.22 18.12
C PRO A 76 10.10 -3.15 17.63
N PHE A 77 9.87 -3.88 16.55
CA PHE A 77 10.82 -4.83 15.94
C PHE A 77 11.61 -4.23 14.77
N VAL A 78 11.57 -2.91 14.55
CA VAL A 78 12.12 -2.28 13.33
C VAL A 78 13.61 -2.61 13.12
N LYS A 79 14.41 -2.64 14.20
CA LYS A 79 15.85 -2.90 14.11
C LYS A 79 16.14 -4.34 13.66
N GLU A 80 15.48 -5.29 14.29
CA GLU A 80 15.63 -6.72 14.01
C GLU A 80 15.07 -7.06 12.61
N VAL A 81 13.95 -6.48 12.24
CA VAL A 81 13.35 -6.65 10.91
C VAL A 81 14.25 -6.06 9.83
N MET A 82 14.87 -4.89 10.05
CA MET A 82 15.84 -4.32 9.11
C MET A 82 17.12 -5.17 9.01
N GLN A 83 17.55 -5.81 10.10
CA GLN A 83 18.64 -6.77 10.04
C GLN A 83 18.29 -7.97 9.15
N VAL A 84 17.07 -8.51 9.29
CA VAL A 84 16.57 -9.58 8.42
C VAL A 84 16.56 -9.14 6.95
N VAL A 85 16.13 -7.90 6.65
CA VAL A 85 16.17 -7.35 5.29
C VAL A 85 17.58 -7.41 4.70
N VAL A 86 18.59 -7.01 5.47
CA VAL A 86 19.98 -7.01 5.04
C VAL A 86 20.50 -8.45 4.85
N GLU A 87 20.28 -9.32 5.81
CA GLU A 87 20.71 -10.73 5.77
C GLU A 87 20.08 -11.49 4.59
N GLU A 88 18.78 -11.27 4.37
CA GLU A 88 18.01 -11.91 3.30
C GLU A 88 18.19 -11.23 1.94
N ARG A 89 18.91 -10.11 1.86
CA ARG A 89 19.12 -9.32 0.64
C ARG A 89 17.82 -9.02 -0.09
N VAL A 90 16.83 -8.50 0.64
CA VAL A 90 15.52 -8.15 0.06
C VAL A 90 15.71 -7.10 -1.03
N PRO A 91 15.21 -7.33 -2.27
CA PRO A 91 15.51 -6.44 -3.40
C PRO A 91 14.94 -5.02 -3.23
N VAL A 92 13.75 -4.90 -2.65
CA VAL A 92 13.03 -3.62 -2.52
C VAL A 92 12.44 -3.49 -1.12
N ILE A 93 12.62 -2.36 -0.47
CA ILE A 93 11.83 -2.00 0.71
C ILE A 93 11.00 -0.76 0.46
N THR A 94 9.76 -0.79 0.93
CA THR A 94 8.95 0.40 1.14
C THR A 94 8.89 0.70 2.63
N THR A 95 8.83 1.95 3.03
CA THR A 95 8.78 2.33 4.44
C THR A 95 7.66 3.32 4.70
N GLY A 96 6.97 3.14 5.83
CA GLY A 96 5.97 4.07 6.33
C GLY A 96 6.27 4.52 7.75
N ALA A 97 5.61 5.59 8.19
CA ALA A 97 5.62 6.08 9.56
C ALA A 97 7.05 6.41 10.10
N GLY A 98 7.86 7.14 9.33
CA GLY A 98 9.18 7.57 9.80
C GLY A 98 10.18 7.90 8.70
N ASN A 99 11.45 8.02 9.11
CA ASN A 99 12.57 8.30 8.23
C ASN A 99 13.53 7.09 8.18
N PRO A 100 13.71 6.40 7.03
CA PRO A 100 14.60 5.26 6.89
C PRO A 100 16.10 5.62 6.87
N GLY A 101 16.46 6.91 6.95
CA GLY A 101 17.83 7.41 6.69
C GLY A 101 18.96 6.66 7.39
N VAL A 102 18.74 6.21 8.63
CA VAL A 102 19.75 5.46 9.41
C VAL A 102 20.04 4.08 8.84
N TYR A 103 19.13 3.51 8.05
CA TYR A 103 19.25 2.18 7.45
C TYR A 103 19.77 2.21 6.00
N ILE A 104 19.65 3.37 5.32
CA ILE A 104 19.98 3.50 3.89
C ILE A 104 21.41 3.04 3.56
N PRO A 105 22.47 3.40 4.32
CA PRO A 105 23.82 2.96 3.97
C PRO A 105 23.93 1.42 3.85
N ALA A 106 23.48 0.69 4.87
CA ALA A 106 23.54 -0.78 4.86
C ALA A 106 22.66 -1.40 3.74
N LEU A 107 21.51 -0.81 3.44
CA LEU A 107 20.63 -1.27 2.38
C LEU A 107 21.28 -1.05 0.99
N LYS A 108 21.95 0.07 0.78
CA LYS A 108 22.66 0.35 -0.47
C LYS A 108 23.82 -0.58 -0.71
N GLU A 109 24.57 -0.98 0.33
CA GLU A 109 25.68 -1.94 0.22
C GLU A 109 25.23 -3.29 -0.35
N ILE A 110 24.01 -3.69 -0.09
CA ILE A 110 23.43 -4.95 -0.60
C ILE A 110 22.60 -4.77 -1.88
N GLY A 111 22.48 -3.52 -2.39
CA GLY A 111 21.74 -3.19 -3.62
C GLY A 111 20.24 -3.04 -3.44
N THR A 112 19.70 -3.04 -2.21
CA THR A 112 18.27 -2.87 -1.93
C THR A 112 17.81 -1.48 -2.35
N LYS A 113 16.67 -1.42 -3.07
CA LYS A 113 15.99 -0.17 -3.43
C LYS A 113 15.10 0.28 -2.28
N VAL A 114 15.19 1.57 -1.93
CA VAL A 114 14.48 2.16 -0.80
C VAL A 114 13.42 3.14 -1.30
N ILE A 115 12.16 2.86 -1.04
CA ILE A 115 11.00 3.59 -1.59
C ILE A 115 10.05 3.97 -0.43
N PRO A 116 10.24 5.12 0.23
CA PRO A 116 9.37 5.53 1.33
C PRO A 116 7.99 6.00 0.83
N VAL A 117 6.98 5.79 1.69
CA VAL A 117 5.63 6.34 1.53
C VAL A 117 5.57 7.74 2.14
N VAL A 118 5.02 8.69 1.41
CA VAL A 118 4.85 10.08 1.84
C VAL A 118 3.41 10.57 1.61
N ALA A 119 2.92 11.40 2.52
CA ALA A 119 1.62 12.07 2.41
C ALA A 119 1.77 13.60 2.26
N SER A 120 2.99 14.10 2.04
CA SER A 120 3.24 15.54 1.84
C SER A 120 4.53 15.82 1.07
N VAL A 121 4.57 16.96 0.38
CA VAL A 121 5.76 17.45 -0.32
C VAL A 121 6.93 17.71 0.64
N LEU A 122 6.65 18.21 1.84
CA LEU A 122 7.68 18.46 2.84
C LEU A 122 8.42 17.18 3.23
N LEU A 123 7.66 16.08 3.45
CA LEU A 123 8.24 14.79 3.77
C LEU A 123 9.03 14.22 2.58
N ALA A 124 8.50 14.33 1.35
CA ALA A 124 9.19 13.93 0.14
C ALA A 124 10.57 14.57 0.01
N LYS A 125 10.64 15.92 0.08
CA LYS A 125 11.90 16.67 0.03
C LYS A 125 12.88 16.32 1.16
N ARG A 126 12.36 16.01 2.36
CA ARG A 126 13.20 15.60 3.49
C ARG A 126 13.85 14.25 3.24
N LEU A 127 13.06 13.27 2.75
CA LEU A 127 13.54 11.90 2.53
C LEU A 127 14.47 11.79 1.32
N LEU A 128 14.25 12.60 0.29
CA LEU A 128 15.12 12.65 -0.90
C LEU A 128 16.59 12.87 -0.54
N ARG A 129 16.87 13.71 0.47
CA ARG A 129 18.24 13.97 0.96
C ARG A 129 18.94 12.74 1.53
N GLY A 130 18.19 11.69 1.86
CA GLY A 130 18.70 10.43 2.38
C GLY A 130 19.23 9.47 1.30
N GLY A 131 19.06 9.77 0.00
CA GLY A 131 19.51 8.91 -1.10
C GLY A 131 18.57 7.73 -1.39
N ILE A 132 17.26 7.98 -1.29
CA ILE A 132 16.21 7.02 -1.68
C ILE A 132 16.15 6.82 -3.20
N ASP A 133 15.54 5.72 -3.67
CA ASP A 133 15.50 5.38 -5.11
C ASP A 133 14.23 5.84 -5.82
N ALA A 134 13.12 5.94 -5.09
CA ALA A 134 11.83 6.41 -5.57
C ALA A 134 10.96 6.82 -4.37
N ILE A 135 9.75 7.36 -4.62
CA ILE A 135 8.80 7.79 -3.58
C ILE A 135 7.41 7.26 -3.91
N ILE A 136 6.68 6.76 -2.91
CA ILE A 136 5.24 6.50 -3.01
C ILE A 136 4.50 7.71 -2.43
N ALA A 137 3.79 8.46 -3.28
CA ALA A 137 2.90 9.55 -2.87
C ALA A 137 1.51 8.99 -2.60
N GLU A 138 1.12 8.91 -1.32
CA GLU A 138 -0.11 8.30 -0.89
C GLU A 138 -1.15 9.33 -0.46
N GLY A 139 -2.24 9.40 -1.24
CA GLY A 139 -3.36 10.28 -0.94
C GLY A 139 -4.31 9.73 0.12
N THR A 140 -5.14 10.64 0.66
CA THR A 140 -6.09 10.35 1.74
C THR A 140 -7.17 9.32 1.37
N GLU A 141 -7.35 9.00 0.09
CA GLU A 141 -8.31 8.00 -0.38
C GLU A 141 -7.88 6.56 -0.06
N SER A 142 -6.64 6.34 0.35
CA SER A 142 -6.14 5.01 0.72
C SER A 142 -6.82 4.43 1.96
N GLY A 143 -6.71 3.12 2.15
CA GLY A 143 -7.11 2.44 3.37
C GLY A 143 -5.98 2.35 4.39
N GLY A 144 -6.30 2.20 5.66
CA GLY A 144 -5.31 2.19 6.73
C GLY A 144 -4.87 3.60 7.12
N HIS A 145 -3.62 3.77 7.53
CA HIS A 145 -3.10 5.09 7.92
C HIS A 145 -3.06 6.04 6.72
N VAL A 146 -3.59 7.24 6.88
CA VAL A 146 -3.75 8.22 5.80
C VAL A 146 -3.27 9.61 6.20
N GLY A 147 -2.82 10.38 5.21
CA GLY A 147 -2.63 11.83 5.34
C GLY A 147 -3.90 12.60 4.95
N ASP A 148 -3.79 13.92 4.85
CA ASP A 148 -4.94 14.82 4.64
C ASP A 148 -5.16 15.20 3.17
N ILE A 149 -4.13 15.03 2.31
CA ILE A 149 -4.16 15.52 0.93
C ILE A 149 -4.67 14.42 0.02
N THR A 150 -5.61 14.76 -0.89
CA THR A 150 -6.11 13.82 -1.91
C THR A 150 -5.06 13.53 -2.97
N THR A 151 -5.11 12.35 -3.58
CA THR A 151 -4.16 11.89 -4.60
C THR A 151 -4.06 12.87 -5.78
N MET A 152 -5.19 13.38 -6.27
CA MET A 152 -5.24 14.34 -7.38
C MET A 152 -4.46 15.63 -7.07
N ALA A 153 -4.43 16.08 -5.83
CA ALA A 153 -3.71 17.28 -5.41
C ALA A 153 -2.27 17.00 -4.96
N LEU A 154 -2.03 15.86 -4.29
CA LEU A 154 -0.72 15.51 -3.75
C LEU A 154 0.27 15.12 -4.84
N LEU A 155 -0.16 14.26 -5.77
CA LEU A 155 0.73 13.62 -6.74
C LEU A 155 1.51 14.63 -7.60
N PRO A 156 0.87 15.59 -8.32
CA PRO A 156 1.62 16.54 -9.14
C PRO A 156 2.56 17.41 -8.31
N GLN A 157 2.17 17.80 -7.09
CA GLN A 157 3.04 18.58 -6.21
C GLN A 157 4.29 17.80 -5.76
N VAL A 158 4.18 16.49 -5.55
CA VAL A 158 5.34 15.65 -5.23
C VAL A 158 6.20 15.46 -6.47
N VAL A 159 5.60 15.17 -7.63
CA VAL A 159 6.31 15.02 -8.92
C VAL A 159 7.14 16.26 -9.22
N ASP A 160 6.57 17.45 -9.10
CA ASP A 160 7.27 18.72 -9.35
C ASP A 160 8.38 19.03 -8.32
N ALA A 161 8.37 18.36 -7.19
CA ALA A 161 9.23 18.67 -6.05
C ALA A 161 10.45 17.74 -5.90
N VAL A 162 10.51 16.64 -6.66
CA VAL A 162 11.55 15.60 -6.54
C VAL A 162 12.07 15.20 -7.92
N ASP A 163 13.30 14.68 -7.96
CA ASP A 163 13.99 14.20 -9.17
C ASP A 163 14.10 12.68 -9.26
N VAL A 164 13.41 11.96 -8.37
CA VAL A 164 13.32 10.50 -8.37
C VAL A 164 11.93 10.05 -8.85
N PRO A 165 11.77 8.83 -9.37
CA PRO A 165 10.47 8.31 -9.80
C PRO A 165 9.43 8.38 -8.68
N VAL A 166 8.19 8.77 -9.01
CA VAL A 166 7.07 8.85 -8.08
C VAL A 166 6.03 7.79 -8.41
N ILE A 167 5.61 7.04 -7.40
CA ILE A 167 4.56 6.03 -7.45
C ILE A 167 3.30 6.63 -6.84
N ALA A 168 2.18 6.62 -7.55
CA ALA A 168 0.89 7.09 -7.03
C ALA A 168 0.20 6.01 -6.20
N ALA A 169 -0.29 6.35 -5.01
CA ALA A 169 -1.06 5.47 -4.15
C ALA A 169 -2.31 6.15 -3.59
N GLY A 170 -3.36 5.38 -3.35
CA GLY A 170 -4.66 5.90 -2.92
C GLY A 170 -5.55 6.34 -4.08
N GLY A 171 -6.83 6.01 -4.05
CA GLY A 171 -7.79 6.41 -5.06
C GLY A 171 -7.72 5.67 -6.40
N ILE A 172 -6.91 4.62 -6.52
CA ILE A 172 -6.67 3.89 -7.79
C ILE A 172 -7.27 2.50 -7.69
N ALA A 173 -8.23 2.19 -8.57
CA ALA A 173 -8.95 0.91 -8.60
C ALA A 173 -8.75 0.11 -9.90
N ASP A 174 -8.60 0.80 -11.02
CA ASP A 174 -8.66 0.26 -12.38
C ASP A 174 -7.73 1.03 -13.34
N GLY A 175 -7.78 0.69 -14.62
CA GLY A 175 -6.95 1.33 -15.65
C GLY A 175 -7.23 2.81 -15.86
N ARG A 176 -8.43 3.31 -15.53
CA ARG A 176 -8.75 4.74 -15.59
C ARG A 176 -7.93 5.51 -14.54
N GLY A 177 -7.83 4.96 -13.32
CA GLY A 177 -7.01 5.52 -12.26
C GLY A 177 -5.52 5.48 -12.60
N VAL A 178 -5.03 4.41 -13.24
CA VAL A 178 -3.65 4.30 -13.72
C VAL A 178 -3.35 5.37 -14.79
N ALA A 179 -4.21 5.52 -15.78
CA ALA A 179 -4.05 6.54 -16.83
C ALA A 179 -4.03 7.97 -16.25
N ALA A 180 -4.91 8.24 -15.27
CA ALA A 180 -4.94 9.53 -14.58
C ALA A 180 -3.65 9.77 -13.78
N ALA A 181 -3.15 8.77 -13.05
CA ALA A 181 -1.90 8.87 -12.30
C ALA A 181 -0.70 9.17 -13.22
N PHE A 182 -0.62 8.51 -14.38
CA PHE A 182 0.42 8.79 -15.37
C PHE A 182 0.29 10.19 -15.98
N ALA A 183 -0.93 10.65 -16.23
CA ALA A 183 -1.17 12.03 -16.70
C ALA A 183 -0.72 13.08 -15.66
N LEU A 184 -0.72 12.75 -14.37
CA LEU A 184 -0.23 13.58 -13.28
C LEU A 184 1.28 13.42 -13.02
N GLY A 185 1.99 12.62 -13.83
CA GLY A 185 3.44 12.45 -13.77
C GLY A 185 3.93 11.25 -12.93
N ALA A 186 3.05 10.34 -12.51
CA ALA A 186 3.49 9.11 -11.85
C ALA A 186 4.24 8.18 -12.81
N HIS A 187 5.18 7.41 -12.25
CA HIS A 187 5.95 6.38 -12.97
C HIS A 187 5.42 4.97 -12.67
N ALA A 188 4.62 4.80 -11.63
CA ALA A 188 3.92 3.56 -11.29
C ALA A 188 2.71 3.87 -10.40
N VAL A 189 1.92 2.85 -10.11
CA VAL A 189 0.82 2.93 -9.14
C VAL A 189 0.97 1.87 -8.06
N GLN A 190 0.51 2.19 -6.84
CA GLN A 190 0.37 1.24 -5.75
C GLN A 190 -1.09 1.09 -5.38
N MET A 191 -1.57 -0.14 -5.30
CA MET A 191 -2.95 -0.47 -4.93
C MET A 191 -2.97 -1.47 -3.77
N GLY A 192 -3.81 -1.20 -2.76
CA GLY A 192 -4.07 -2.14 -1.65
C GLY A 192 -5.40 -2.86 -1.84
N THR A 193 -6.50 -2.13 -1.75
CA THR A 193 -7.87 -2.68 -1.69
C THR A 193 -8.23 -3.54 -2.91
N ARG A 194 -7.73 -3.22 -4.12
CA ARG A 194 -7.94 -4.08 -5.29
C ARG A 194 -7.33 -5.47 -5.08
N PHE A 195 -6.12 -5.55 -4.52
CA PHE A 195 -5.44 -6.81 -4.26
C PHE A 195 -5.97 -7.57 -3.03
N VAL A 196 -6.71 -6.91 -2.12
CA VAL A 196 -7.50 -7.63 -1.09
C VAL A 196 -8.52 -8.57 -1.75
N LEU A 197 -9.08 -8.17 -2.89
CA LEU A 197 -10.00 -8.97 -3.69
C LEU A 197 -9.27 -9.81 -4.75
N SER A 198 -8.07 -10.28 -4.44
CA SER A 198 -7.43 -11.35 -5.23
C SER A 198 -7.71 -12.71 -4.61
N GLU A 199 -7.63 -13.76 -5.44
CA GLU A 199 -7.77 -15.15 -4.98
C GLU A 199 -6.66 -15.51 -4.00
N GLU A 200 -5.43 -15.02 -4.26
CA GLU A 200 -4.24 -15.33 -3.48
C GLU A 200 -4.14 -14.54 -2.17
N CYS A 201 -4.95 -13.52 -1.97
CA CYS A 201 -5.03 -12.82 -0.69
C CYS A 201 -5.72 -13.69 0.36
N ILE A 202 -5.04 -13.90 1.49
CA ILE A 202 -5.51 -14.75 2.60
C ILE A 202 -6.60 -14.10 3.48
N ALA A 203 -7.05 -12.89 3.13
CA ALA A 203 -8.12 -12.23 3.88
C ALA A 203 -9.32 -13.15 4.08
N HIS A 204 -9.84 -13.18 5.31
CA HIS A 204 -11.03 -13.95 5.62
C HIS A 204 -12.18 -13.61 4.66
N GLU A 205 -13.00 -14.58 4.30
CA GLU A 205 -14.10 -14.40 3.35
C GLU A 205 -15.05 -13.24 3.75
N ASN A 206 -15.35 -13.09 5.02
CA ASN A 206 -16.14 -11.98 5.52
C ASN A 206 -15.50 -10.62 5.21
N TYR A 207 -14.16 -10.51 5.26
CA TYR A 207 -13.45 -9.29 4.91
C TYR A 207 -13.62 -8.98 3.41
N LYS A 208 -13.36 -9.96 2.52
CA LYS A 208 -13.58 -9.81 1.08
C LYS A 208 -15.04 -9.45 0.77
N ASN A 209 -16.00 -10.12 1.42
CA ASN A 209 -17.42 -9.83 1.27
C ASN A 209 -17.80 -8.42 1.75
N ALA A 210 -17.17 -7.90 2.79
CA ALA A 210 -17.38 -6.52 3.25
C ALA A 210 -16.88 -5.52 2.20
N VAL A 211 -15.75 -5.80 1.54
CA VAL A 211 -15.24 -4.97 0.43
C VAL A 211 -16.19 -5.03 -0.77
N LEU A 212 -16.63 -6.22 -1.21
CA LEU A 212 -17.55 -6.40 -2.34
C LEU A 212 -18.91 -5.71 -2.14
N LYS A 213 -19.36 -5.55 -0.89
CA LYS A 213 -20.60 -4.87 -0.55
C LYS A 213 -20.45 -3.36 -0.33
N ALA A 214 -19.21 -2.86 -0.34
CA ALA A 214 -18.94 -1.45 -0.11
C ALA A 214 -19.50 -0.58 -1.24
N LYS A 215 -19.93 0.61 -0.87
CA LYS A 215 -20.41 1.66 -1.77
C LYS A 215 -19.49 2.88 -1.66
N ASP A 216 -19.77 3.91 -2.42
CA ASP A 216 -19.01 5.16 -2.47
C ASP A 216 -18.77 5.81 -1.10
N ARG A 217 -19.72 5.67 -0.15
CA ARG A 217 -19.66 6.27 1.20
C ARG A 217 -19.41 5.26 2.33
N SER A 218 -18.97 4.05 2.01
CA SER A 218 -18.81 2.98 3.02
C SER A 218 -17.57 3.12 3.90
N THR A 219 -16.68 4.07 3.63
CA THR A 219 -15.46 4.25 4.43
C THR A 219 -15.48 5.54 5.23
N VAL A 220 -14.88 5.49 6.42
CA VAL A 220 -14.75 6.64 7.32
C VAL A 220 -13.33 6.69 7.89
N MET A 221 -12.90 7.88 8.32
CA MET A 221 -11.68 8.04 9.10
C MET A 221 -11.98 7.96 10.59
N THR A 222 -11.11 7.33 11.33
CA THR A 222 -11.10 7.22 12.79
C THR A 222 -9.73 7.61 13.32
N GLY A 223 -9.61 7.93 14.60
CA GLY A 223 -8.34 8.29 15.21
C GLY A 223 -7.80 9.65 14.78
N LEU A 224 -8.64 10.58 14.35
CA LEU A 224 -8.26 11.92 13.93
C LEU A 224 -7.54 12.69 15.06
N THR A 225 -8.01 12.53 16.29
CA THR A 225 -7.46 13.20 17.48
C THR A 225 -6.16 12.58 17.98
N THR A 226 -5.83 11.35 17.53
CA THR A 226 -4.56 10.70 17.90
C THR A 226 -3.35 11.23 17.14
N GLY A 227 -3.60 11.93 16.00
CA GLY A 227 -2.57 12.32 15.04
C GLY A 227 -2.16 11.20 14.08
N HIS A 228 -2.84 10.05 14.13
CA HIS A 228 -2.62 8.89 13.26
C HIS A 228 -3.96 8.40 12.69
N PRO A 229 -4.62 9.17 11.81
CA PRO A 229 -5.92 8.80 11.27
C PRO A 229 -5.84 7.53 10.44
N VAL A 230 -6.88 6.70 10.56
CA VAL A 230 -6.99 5.42 9.85
C VAL A 230 -8.33 5.37 9.11
N ARG A 231 -8.30 5.05 7.80
CA ARG A 231 -9.51 4.81 7.01
C ARG A 231 -9.92 3.36 7.09
N ILE A 232 -11.13 3.13 7.52
CA ILE A 232 -11.75 1.81 7.62
C ILE A 232 -13.17 1.82 7.07
N ILE A 233 -13.77 0.63 6.88
CA ILE A 233 -15.23 0.51 6.66
C ILE A 233 -16.00 1.08 7.86
N GLU A 234 -17.11 1.73 7.60
CA GLU A 234 -18.02 2.20 8.63
C GLU A 234 -18.79 1.00 9.23
N ASN A 235 -18.41 0.61 10.45
CA ASN A 235 -18.93 -0.53 11.18
C ASN A 235 -19.09 -0.18 12.68
N GLN A 236 -19.39 -1.17 13.53
CA GLN A 236 -19.54 -0.95 14.96
C GLN A 236 -18.29 -0.39 15.62
N LEU A 237 -17.09 -0.87 15.22
CA LEU A 237 -15.83 -0.33 15.71
C LEU A 237 -15.68 1.16 15.35
N ALA A 238 -15.97 1.52 14.09
CA ALA A 238 -15.90 2.91 13.64
C ALA A 238 -16.84 3.83 14.46
N HIS A 239 -18.04 3.36 14.76
CA HIS A 239 -18.97 4.11 15.61
C HIS A 239 -18.45 4.26 17.06
N LYS A 240 -17.84 3.22 17.63
CA LYS A 240 -17.21 3.30 18.96
C LYS A 240 -16.07 4.32 18.96
N TYR A 241 -15.22 4.31 17.93
CA TYR A 241 -14.16 5.31 17.76
C TYR A 241 -14.71 6.73 17.73
N LYS A 242 -15.68 7.00 16.84
CA LYS A 242 -16.29 8.32 16.71
C LYS A 242 -16.89 8.78 18.04
N ASN A 243 -17.63 7.91 18.73
CA ASN A 243 -18.24 8.26 20.02
C ASN A 243 -17.17 8.59 21.07
N LEU A 244 -16.09 7.81 21.15
CA LEU A 244 -15.01 8.06 22.10
C LEU A 244 -14.26 9.36 21.78
N GLU A 245 -13.98 9.63 20.51
CA GLU A 245 -13.36 10.88 20.06
C GLU A 245 -14.22 12.11 20.37
N PHE A 246 -15.54 12.05 20.06
CA PHE A 246 -16.45 13.16 20.34
C PHE A 246 -16.71 13.37 21.83
N SER A 247 -16.58 12.35 22.67
CA SER A 247 -16.72 12.46 24.13
C SER A 247 -15.43 12.93 24.82
N GLY A 248 -14.35 13.19 24.06
CA GLY A 248 -13.09 13.64 24.61
C GLY A 248 -12.21 12.51 25.17
N GLY A 249 -12.38 11.29 24.68
CA GLY A 249 -11.56 10.15 25.05
C GLY A 249 -10.08 10.41 24.84
N SER A 250 -9.24 9.88 25.73
CA SER A 250 -7.79 10.03 25.66
C SER A 250 -7.19 9.29 24.48
N LYS A 251 -5.99 9.70 24.07
CA LYS A 251 -5.22 9.00 23.02
C LYS A 251 -4.99 7.53 23.37
N GLU A 252 -4.69 7.24 24.63
CA GLU A 252 -4.46 5.87 25.11
C GLU A 252 -5.71 5.00 25.01
N GLU A 253 -6.89 5.55 25.33
CA GLU A 253 -8.17 4.82 25.18
C GLU A 253 -8.46 4.50 23.72
N LEU A 254 -8.20 5.44 22.79
CA LEU A 254 -8.36 5.24 21.37
C LEU A 254 -7.37 4.21 20.81
N GLU A 255 -6.11 4.26 21.22
CA GLU A 255 -5.10 3.29 20.81
C GLU A 255 -5.46 1.87 21.32
N ASN A 256 -5.90 1.75 22.59
CA ASN A 256 -6.37 0.49 23.16
C ASN A 256 -7.60 -0.06 22.43
N LEU A 257 -8.54 0.80 22.04
CA LEU A 257 -9.71 0.40 21.25
C LEU A 257 -9.31 -0.18 19.87
N GLY A 258 -8.20 0.31 19.29
CA GLY A 258 -7.68 -0.13 17.99
C GLY A 258 -6.80 -1.37 18.04
N ALA A 259 -6.22 -1.68 19.19
CA ALA A 259 -5.23 -2.74 19.31
C ALA A 259 -5.79 -4.11 18.90
N GLY A 260 -5.09 -4.78 17.95
CA GLY A 260 -5.45 -6.11 17.46
C GLY A 260 -6.68 -6.18 16.53
N THR A 261 -7.41 -5.09 16.36
CA THR A 261 -8.67 -5.09 15.59
C THR A 261 -8.50 -5.39 14.11
N LEU A 262 -7.35 -5.02 13.51
CA LEU A 262 -7.05 -5.38 12.13
C LEU A 262 -6.92 -6.90 11.96
N ARG A 263 -6.17 -7.58 12.84
CA ARG A 263 -6.04 -9.03 12.82
C ARG A 263 -7.39 -9.71 12.99
N LYS A 264 -8.21 -9.18 13.91
CA LYS A 264 -9.58 -9.65 14.18
C LYS A 264 -10.44 -9.63 12.92
N ALA A 265 -10.37 -8.56 12.11
CA ALA A 265 -11.10 -8.48 10.85
C ALA A 265 -10.47 -9.36 9.77
N ALA A 266 -9.15 -9.24 9.56
CA ALA A 266 -8.44 -9.82 8.43
C ALA A 266 -8.35 -11.35 8.51
N ILE A 267 -8.12 -11.90 9.71
CA ILE A 267 -7.83 -13.32 9.93
C ILE A 267 -9.03 -14.04 10.58
N GLU A 268 -9.67 -13.41 11.58
CA GLU A 268 -10.78 -14.03 12.31
C GLU A 268 -12.16 -13.75 11.68
N GLY A 269 -12.22 -12.80 10.72
CA GLY A 269 -13.44 -12.48 9.98
C GLY A 269 -14.48 -11.69 10.74
N ASP A 270 -14.14 -11.11 11.90
CA ASP A 270 -15.04 -10.20 12.61
C ASP A 270 -14.99 -8.79 11.99
N VAL A 271 -15.79 -8.59 10.97
CA VAL A 271 -15.90 -7.30 10.27
C VAL A 271 -16.79 -6.28 10.97
N LYS A 272 -17.39 -6.65 12.11
CA LYS A 272 -18.22 -5.73 12.91
C LYS A 272 -17.38 -4.99 13.95
N GLU A 273 -16.58 -5.73 14.70
CA GLU A 273 -15.74 -5.22 15.79
C GLU A 273 -14.25 -5.16 15.38
N GLY A 274 -13.91 -5.59 14.17
CA GLY A 274 -12.58 -5.53 13.60
C GLY A 274 -12.40 -4.35 12.66
N SER A 275 -11.16 -3.92 12.47
CA SER A 275 -10.78 -2.84 11.57
C SER A 275 -10.65 -3.36 10.14
N VAL A 276 -11.64 -3.08 9.29
CA VAL A 276 -11.58 -3.40 7.85
C VAL A 276 -10.95 -2.22 7.13
N MET A 277 -9.61 -2.26 7.00
CA MET A 277 -8.82 -1.18 6.38
C MET A 277 -8.92 -1.26 4.86
N ILE A 278 -9.72 -0.40 4.25
CA ILE A 278 -9.91 -0.30 2.80
C ILE A 278 -10.04 1.15 2.36
N GLY A 279 -9.62 1.42 1.12
CA GLY A 279 -9.72 2.76 0.52
C GLY A 279 -11.11 3.09 -0.04
N GLN A 280 -11.28 4.35 -0.42
CA GLN A 280 -12.55 4.85 -0.97
C GLN A 280 -12.96 4.18 -2.28
N ILE A 281 -11.99 3.59 -3.00
CA ILE A 281 -12.24 2.88 -4.26
C ILE A 281 -13.00 1.55 -4.06
N ALA A 282 -13.23 1.12 -2.83
CA ALA A 282 -13.93 -0.13 -2.56
C ALA A 282 -15.29 -0.21 -3.26
N GLY A 283 -16.01 0.91 -3.36
CA GLY A 283 -17.29 0.98 -4.09
C GLY A 283 -17.20 0.75 -5.61
N MET A 284 -15.99 0.66 -6.16
CA MET A 284 -15.73 0.37 -7.59
C MET A 284 -15.38 -1.11 -7.83
N LEU A 285 -15.20 -1.91 -6.76
CA LEU A 285 -14.71 -3.27 -6.84
C LEU A 285 -15.86 -4.28 -6.68
N HIS A 286 -16.04 -5.17 -7.66
CA HIS A 286 -17.23 -6.04 -7.74
C HIS A 286 -16.89 -7.52 -7.94
N ASP A 287 -15.62 -7.87 -8.03
CA ASP A 287 -15.15 -9.22 -8.30
C ASP A 287 -13.90 -9.63 -7.52
N VAL A 288 -13.73 -10.93 -7.35
CA VAL A 288 -12.48 -11.54 -6.90
C VAL A 288 -11.85 -12.24 -8.10
N LYS A 289 -10.58 -11.98 -8.37
CA LYS A 289 -9.84 -12.51 -9.53
C LYS A 289 -8.42 -12.93 -9.14
N PRO A 290 -7.77 -13.81 -9.91
CA PRO A 290 -6.33 -14.03 -9.77
C PRO A 290 -5.53 -12.74 -9.98
N CYS A 291 -4.42 -12.57 -9.26
CA CYS A 291 -3.52 -11.40 -9.39
C CYS A 291 -3.11 -11.13 -10.84
N LYS A 292 -2.87 -12.19 -11.61
CA LYS A 292 -2.50 -12.08 -13.03
C LYS A 292 -3.59 -11.41 -13.85
N GLU A 293 -4.84 -11.78 -13.66
CA GLU A 293 -5.98 -11.17 -14.37
C GLU A 293 -6.15 -9.71 -13.93
N ILE A 294 -6.07 -9.44 -12.62
CA ILE A 294 -6.17 -8.07 -12.10
C ILE A 294 -5.16 -7.15 -12.80
N ILE A 295 -3.89 -7.55 -12.84
CA ILE A 295 -2.83 -6.72 -13.44
C ILE A 295 -3.03 -6.57 -14.95
N THR A 296 -3.34 -7.65 -15.65
CA THR A 296 -3.54 -7.64 -17.11
C THR A 296 -4.74 -6.77 -17.50
N ASP A 297 -5.88 -6.92 -16.79
CA ASP A 297 -7.09 -6.13 -17.05
C ASP A 297 -6.83 -4.63 -16.84
N ILE A 298 -6.20 -4.27 -15.72
CA ILE A 298 -5.87 -2.88 -15.38
C ILE A 298 -4.96 -2.26 -16.43
N MET A 299 -3.91 -2.96 -16.84
CA MET A 299 -2.98 -2.41 -17.83
C MET A 299 -3.58 -2.30 -19.22
N THR A 300 -4.39 -3.27 -19.62
CA THR A 300 -5.13 -3.23 -20.90
C THR A 300 -6.12 -2.07 -20.93
N GLU A 301 -6.85 -1.88 -19.84
CA GLU A 301 -7.78 -0.74 -19.71
C GLU A 301 -7.03 0.59 -19.72
N ALA A 302 -5.91 0.71 -18.98
CA ALA A 302 -5.09 1.93 -18.99
C ALA A 302 -4.60 2.31 -20.39
N GLU A 303 -4.09 1.34 -21.15
CA GLU A 303 -3.69 1.56 -22.54
C GLU A 303 -4.87 2.04 -23.43
N THR A 304 -6.04 1.47 -23.20
CA THR A 304 -7.26 1.85 -23.94
C THR A 304 -7.69 3.27 -23.59
N VAL A 305 -7.68 3.62 -22.30
CA VAL A 305 -8.02 4.99 -21.85
C VAL A 305 -7.06 6.00 -22.44
N ILE A 306 -5.74 5.75 -22.36
CA ILE A 306 -4.72 6.66 -22.91
C ILE A 306 -4.91 6.86 -24.44
N LYS A 307 -5.19 5.80 -25.20
CA LYS A 307 -5.49 5.90 -26.64
C LYS A 307 -6.74 6.74 -26.91
N ASN A 308 -7.79 6.55 -26.12
CA ASN A 308 -9.05 7.28 -26.29
C ASN A 308 -8.87 8.77 -25.97
N LEU A 309 -8.06 9.14 -24.97
CA LEU A 309 -7.76 10.54 -24.65
C LEU A 309 -7.11 11.29 -25.84
N GLN A 310 -6.33 10.60 -26.67
CA GLN A 310 -5.73 11.20 -27.88
C GLN A 310 -6.75 11.55 -28.96
N THR A 311 -7.99 11.07 -28.85
CA THR A 311 -9.06 11.39 -29.82
C THR A 311 -9.83 12.67 -29.46
N PHE A 312 -9.68 13.18 -28.24
CA PHE A 312 -10.29 14.42 -27.79
C PHE A 312 -9.57 15.60 -28.47
N GLY A 313 -10.29 16.33 -29.32
CA GLY A 313 -9.77 17.48 -30.06
C GLY A 313 -9.49 17.23 -31.57
N LYS A 314 -9.92 16.09 -32.08
CA LYS A 314 -9.97 15.83 -33.55
C LYS A 314 -11.40 16.16 -34.07
#